data_c91c5e86e5b41442c9cd58e4f9e454bc
#
_entry.id   c91c5e86e5b41442c9cd58e4f9e454bc
#
_cell.length_a   1.000
_cell.length_b   1.000
_cell.length_c   1.000
_cell.angle_alpha   90.00
_cell.angle_beta   90.00
_cell.angle_gamma   90.00
#
_symmetry.space_group_name_H-M   'P 1'
#
loop_
_entity.id
_entity.type
_entity.pdbx_description
1 polymer ?
#
loop_
_entity_poly.entity_id
_entity_poly.type
_entity_poly.pdbx_seq_one_letter_code
_entity_poly.pdbx_strand_id
1 'polypeptide(L)'
;MLPPALAAEIVGVTASGAFSPGPLTFSVLASSGRGGARYGALAALGHMLAELPLYLLLGLGLLRLLSEVTVRALSVVGGAALLLYASLSIRSALSRSPPPRQLDFARNPVLLGFSLTALNPYFLAWWMTVGLKLVADVLAYSSTLGALVAAYLAHVWMDFLWLSLVAWLAKEGSLRAPSVARILQAALAIALVYYGVIFLREGLT
;
A
#
# COMPACT_ATOMS: atom_id res chain seq x y z
N MET A 1 9.16 24.43 -11.20
CA MET A 1 8.24 24.17 -10.06
C MET A 1 6.89 23.78 -10.62
N LEU A 2 6.17 22.88 -9.94
CA LEU A 2 4.80 22.55 -10.33
C LEU A 2 3.88 23.77 -10.10
N PRO A 3 2.87 24.00 -10.97
CA PRO A 3 1.83 24.99 -10.70
C PRO A 3 1.09 24.67 -9.40
N PRO A 4 0.68 25.68 -8.61
CA PRO A 4 -0.03 25.44 -7.34
C PRO A 4 -1.31 24.59 -7.50
N ALA A 5 -2.05 24.78 -8.59
CA ALA A 5 -3.24 23.99 -8.87
C ALA A 5 -2.93 22.49 -9.07
N LEU A 6 -1.90 22.19 -9.88
CA LEU A 6 -1.47 20.80 -10.11
C LEU A 6 -0.89 20.17 -8.83
N ALA A 7 -0.13 20.93 -8.04
CA ALA A 7 0.37 20.46 -6.75
C ALA A 7 -0.78 20.14 -5.77
N ALA A 8 -1.81 21.00 -5.72
CA ALA A 8 -3.00 20.77 -4.89
C ALA A 8 -3.79 19.54 -5.37
N GLU A 9 -3.91 19.35 -6.68
CA GLU A 9 -4.54 18.17 -7.27
C GLU A 9 -3.78 16.90 -6.89
N ILE A 10 -2.46 16.86 -7.05
CA ILE A 10 -1.62 15.72 -6.67
C ILE A 10 -1.84 15.37 -5.20
N VAL A 11 -1.76 16.37 -4.29
CA VAL A 11 -1.95 16.16 -2.86
C VAL A 11 -3.36 15.65 -2.55
N GLY A 12 -4.41 16.26 -3.12
CA GLY A 12 -5.80 15.87 -2.88
C GLY A 12 -6.13 14.47 -3.37
N VAL A 13 -5.63 14.12 -4.55
CA VAL A 13 -5.82 12.79 -5.14
C VAL A 13 -5.02 11.73 -4.40
N THR A 14 -3.76 12.03 -4.04
CA THR A 14 -2.91 11.14 -3.22
C THR A 14 -3.57 10.77 -1.90
N ALA A 15 -4.21 11.74 -1.24
CA ALA A 15 -4.89 11.49 0.04
C ALA A 15 -5.93 10.37 -0.05
N SER A 16 -6.60 10.22 -1.19
CA SER A 16 -7.57 9.15 -1.42
C SER A 16 -6.94 7.74 -1.45
N GLY A 17 -5.71 7.64 -1.92
CA GLY A 17 -4.93 6.40 -1.94
C GLY A 17 -4.20 6.16 -0.61
N ALA A 18 -3.40 7.12 -0.17
CA ALA A 18 -2.54 7.00 1.00
C ALA A 18 -3.32 6.76 2.31
N PHE A 19 -4.45 7.43 2.50
CA PHE A 19 -5.27 7.28 3.72
C PHE A 19 -6.29 6.14 3.61
N SER A 20 -6.36 5.46 2.49
CA SER A 20 -7.23 4.31 2.33
C SER A 20 -6.81 3.17 3.27
N PRO A 21 -7.73 2.61 4.06
CA PRO A 21 -7.41 1.50 4.96
C PRO A 21 -7.14 0.24 4.12
N GLY A 22 -5.88 -0.05 3.89
CA GLY A 22 -5.43 -1.19 3.09
C GLY A 22 -4.57 -2.18 3.87
N PRO A 23 -4.17 -3.30 3.24
CA PRO A 23 -3.35 -4.34 3.86
C PRO A 23 -2.07 -3.80 4.52
N LEU A 24 -1.41 -2.84 3.88
CA LEU A 24 -0.19 -2.23 4.41
C LEU A 24 -0.46 -1.44 5.69
N THR A 25 -1.46 -0.54 5.69
CA THR A 25 -1.84 0.27 6.85
C THR A 25 -2.15 -0.61 8.06
N PHE A 26 -2.97 -1.65 7.87
CA PHE A 26 -3.32 -2.56 8.96
C PHE A 26 -2.14 -3.41 9.44
N SER A 27 -1.26 -3.82 8.53
CA SER A 27 -0.07 -4.60 8.91
C SER A 27 0.94 -3.76 9.68
N VAL A 28 1.10 -2.49 9.31
CA VAL A 28 1.90 -1.51 10.06
C VAL A 28 1.29 -1.29 11.45
N LEU A 29 -0.02 -1.11 11.54
CA LEU A 29 -0.75 -0.98 12.80
C LEU A 29 -0.50 -2.19 13.73
N ALA A 30 -0.65 -3.40 13.21
CA ALA A 30 -0.48 -4.65 13.97
C ALA A 30 0.98 -4.90 14.39
N SER A 31 1.95 -4.41 13.63
CA SER A 31 3.38 -4.72 13.82
C SER A 31 4.18 -3.61 14.51
N SER A 32 3.60 -2.43 14.67
CA SER A 32 4.31 -1.20 15.09
C SER A 32 4.70 -1.14 16.57
N GLY A 33 4.21 -2.06 17.41
CA GLY A 33 4.48 -2.07 18.86
C GLY A 33 5.97 -2.06 19.23
N ARG A 34 6.85 -2.43 18.31
CA ARG A 34 8.31 -2.50 18.52
C ARG A 34 9.06 -1.24 18.09
N GLY A 35 8.53 -0.46 17.16
CA GLY A 35 9.28 0.63 16.52
C GLY A 35 8.57 1.98 16.46
N GLY A 36 7.24 2.02 16.65
CA GLY A 36 6.45 3.24 16.53
C GLY A 36 6.63 3.94 15.18
N ALA A 37 6.71 5.27 15.16
CA ALA A 37 6.85 6.05 13.92
C ALA A 37 7.99 5.60 13.01
N ARG A 38 9.13 5.18 13.58
CA ARG A 38 10.26 4.66 12.79
C ARG A 38 9.89 3.40 12.02
N TYR A 39 9.10 2.50 12.62
CA TYR A 39 8.62 1.30 11.92
C TYR A 39 7.73 1.69 10.74
N GLY A 40 6.82 2.65 10.93
CA GLY A 40 5.96 3.18 9.86
C GLY A 40 6.76 3.83 8.74
N ALA A 41 7.75 4.66 9.06
CA ALA A 41 8.62 5.29 8.06
C ALA A 41 9.41 4.26 7.23
N LEU A 42 9.92 3.20 7.86
CA LEU A 42 10.62 2.13 7.15
C LEU A 42 9.65 1.29 6.29
N ALA A 43 8.41 1.10 6.72
CA ALA A 43 7.39 0.47 5.90
C ALA A 43 7.01 1.35 4.70
N ALA A 44 6.91 2.67 4.88
CA ALA A 44 6.73 3.64 3.80
C ALA A 44 7.91 3.62 2.81
N LEU A 45 9.13 3.47 3.29
CA LEU A 45 10.29 3.28 2.42
C LEU A 45 10.15 2.01 1.56
N GLY A 46 9.70 0.92 2.14
CA GLY A 46 9.40 -0.31 1.40
C GLY A 46 8.32 -0.12 0.34
N HIS A 47 7.24 0.59 0.71
CA HIS A 47 6.18 0.99 -0.21
C HIS A 47 6.74 1.81 -1.38
N MET A 48 7.50 2.86 -1.09
CA MET A 48 8.15 3.70 -2.09
C MET A 48 9.05 2.91 -3.05
N LEU A 49 9.79 1.92 -2.56
CA LEU A 49 10.66 1.08 -3.39
C LEU A 49 9.88 0.20 -4.38
N ALA A 50 8.65 -0.19 -4.06
CA ALA A 50 7.77 -0.89 -4.98
C ALA A 50 7.05 0.09 -5.95
N GLU A 51 6.67 1.26 -5.46
CA GLU A 51 5.90 2.26 -6.17
C GLU A 51 6.71 3.04 -7.20
N LEU A 52 7.90 3.51 -6.83
CA LEU A 52 8.74 4.36 -7.69
C LEU A 52 9.03 3.73 -9.07
N PRO A 53 9.39 2.44 -9.18
CA PRO A 53 9.55 1.80 -10.49
C PRO A 53 8.27 1.85 -11.32
N LEU A 54 7.11 1.59 -10.72
CA LEU A 54 5.82 1.64 -11.41
C LEU A 54 5.50 3.06 -11.88
N TYR A 55 5.69 4.06 -11.00
CA TYR A 55 5.51 5.46 -11.34
C TYR A 55 6.39 5.88 -12.52
N LEU A 56 7.66 5.49 -12.51
CA LEU A 56 8.58 5.79 -13.60
C LEU A 56 8.19 5.08 -14.91
N LEU A 57 7.73 3.83 -14.84
CA LEU A 57 7.21 3.10 -15.99
C LEU A 57 6.00 3.81 -16.61
N LEU A 58 5.08 4.33 -15.77
CA LEU A 58 3.95 5.15 -16.21
C LEU A 58 4.44 6.44 -16.90
N GLY A 59 5.32 7.18 -16.24
CA GLY A 59 5.85 8.44 -16.72
C GLY A 59 6.65 8.33 -18.03
N LEU A 60 7.33 7.20 -18.23
CA LEU A 60 8.05 6.91 -19.47
C LEU A 60 7.17 6.28 -20.57
N GLY A 61 5.88 6.06 -20.29
CA GLY A 61 4.94 5.45 -21.24
C GLY A 61 5.21 3.96 -21.50
N LEU A 62 6.05 3.31 -20.72
CA LEU A 62 6.45 1.91 -20.92
C LEU A 62 5.36 0.90 -20.56
N LEU A 63 4.30 1.34 -19.85
CA LEU A 63 3.15 0.48 -19.51
C LEU A 63 2.32 0.04 -20.71
N ARG A 64 2.47 0.71 -21.86
CA ARG A 64 1.88 0.21 -23.13
C ARG A 64 2.44 -1.16 -23.55
N LEU A 65 3.53 -1.60 -22.89
CA LEU A 65 4.14 -2.91 -23.10
C LEU A 65 3.59 -4.00 -22.18
N LEU A 66 2.77 -3.67 -21.15
CA LEU A 66 2.13 -4.65 -20.32
C LEU A 66 0.94 -5.25 -21.08
N SER A 67 1.02 -6.56 -21.36
CA SER A 67 -0.08 -7.28 -21.95
C SER A 67 -1.20 -7.52 -20.92
N GLU A 68 -2.45 -7.68 -21.41
CA GLU A 68 -3.58 -8.07 -20.55
C GLU A 68 -3.28 -9.35 -19.76
N VAL A 69 -2.57 -10.30 -20.36
CA VAL A 69 -2.14 -11.55 -19.72
C VAL A 69 -1.27 -11.28 -18.48
N THR A 70 -0.35 -10.30 -18.58
CA THR A 70 0.51 -9.95 -17.45
C THR A 70 -0.31 -9.34 -16.30
N VAL A 71 -1.26 -8.45 -16.62
CA VAL A 71 -2.15 -7.84 -15.62
C VAL A 71 -3.02 -8.89 -14.94
N ARG A 72 -3.62 -9.82 -15.70
CA ARG A 72 -4.41 -10.93 -15.16
C ARG A 72 -3.57 -11.84 -14.26
N ALA A 73 -2.36 -12.22 -14.67
CA ALA A 73 -1.46 -13.03 -13.87
C ALA A 73 -1.11 -12.35 -12.53
N LEU A 74 -0.83 -11.05 -12.56
CA LEU A 74 -0.58 -10.26 -11.34
C LEU A 74 -1.82 -10.22 -10.42
N SER A 75 -3.02 -10.08 -10.98
CA SER A 75 -4.27 -10.11 -10.22
C SER A 75 -4.49 -11.46 -9.53
N VAL A 76 -4.25 -12.58 -10.24
CA VAL A 76 -4.37 -13.92 -9.64
C VAL A 76 -3.36 -14.11 -8.51
N VAL A 77 -2.08 -13.80 -8.74
CA VAL A 77 -1.01 -13.97 -7.74
C VAL A 77 -1.27 -13.07 -6.52
N GLY A 78 -1.63 -11.80 -6.76
CA GLY A 78 -1.94 -10.85 -5.71
C GLY A 78 -3.18 -11.27 -4.90
N GLY A 79 -4.24 -11.69 -5.58
CA GLY A 79 -5.46 -12.19 -4.93
C GLY A 79 -5.19 -13.41 -4.05
N ALA A 80 -4.43 -14.37 -4.55
CA ALA A 80 -4.01 -15.55 -3.78
C ALA A 80 -3.17 -15.17 -2.54
N ALA A 81 -2.22 -14.24 -2.70
CA ALA A 81 -1.40 -13.75 -1.59
C ALA A 81 -2.24 -13.05 -0.51
N LEU A 82 -3.23 -12.22 -0.91
CA LEU A 82 -4.15 -11.57 0.02
C LEU A 82 -5.00 -12.59 0.80
N LEU A 83 -5.54 -13.62 0.14
CA LEU A 83 -6.32 -14.68 0.81
C LEU A 83 -5.45 -15.51 1.76
N LEU A 84 -4.22 -15.83 1.38
CA LEU A 84 -3.28 -16.50 2.26
C LEU A 84 -3.02 -15.66 3.52
N TYR A 85 -2.74 -14.37 3.36
CA TYR A 85 -2.49 -13.47 4.49
C TYR A 85 -3.75 -13.29 5.35
N ALA A 86 -4.94 -13.20 4.74
CA ALA A 86 -6.21 -13.19 5.48
C ALA A 86 -6.39 -14.44 6.33
N SER A 87 -6.14 -15.63 5.76
CA SER A 87 -6.28 -16.91 6.48
C SER A 87 -5.34 -16.99 7.69
N LEU A 88 -4.10 -16.54 7.54
CA LEU A 88 -3.13 -16.47 8.64
C LEU A 88 -3.56 -15.48 9.72
N SER A 89 -4.12 -14.32 9.33
CA SER A 89 -4.61 -13.30 10.25
C SER A 89 -5.82 -13.79 11.04
N ILE A 90 -6.79 -14.45 10.38
CA ILE A 90 -7.96 -15.05 11.04
C ILE A 90 -7.52 -16.13 12.03
N ARG A 91 -6.63 -17.03 11.60
CA ARG A 91 -6.09 -18.09 12.46
C ARG A 91 -5.41 -17.53 13.71
N SER A 92 -4.62 -16.45 13.55
CA SER A 92 -3.98 -15.74 14.65
C SER A 92 -4.99 -15.11 15.61
N ALA A 93 -6.05 -14.48 15.08
CA ALA A 93 -7.10 -13.84 15.88
C ALA A 93 -7.93 -14.84 16.69
N LEU A 94 -8.17 -16.02 16.13
CA LEU A 94 -8.94 -17.10 16.79
C LEU A 94 -8.10 -17.92 17.79
N SER A 95 -6.80 -17.92 17.63
CA SER A 95 -5.88 -18.64 18.50
C SER A 95 -5.77 -17.92 19.85
N ARG A 96 -6.07 -18.61 20.94
CA ARG A 96 -5.78 -18.13 22.32
C ARG A 96 -4.30 -18.24 22.68
N SER A 97 -3.51 -18.84 21.81
CA SER A 97 -2.07 -18.92 21.94
C SER A 97 -1.43 -17.54 21.71
N PRO A 98 -0.25 -17.28 22.29
CA PRO A 98 0.50 -16.07 21.94
C PRO A 98 0.57 -15.96 20.41
N PRO A 99 0.48 -14.75 19.87
CA PRO A 99 0.44 -14.57 18.43
C PRO A 99 1.58 -15.36 17.79
N PRO A 100 1.31 -16.13 16.72
CA PRO A 100 2.35 -16.89 16.06
C PRO A 100 3.51 -15.94 15.78
N ARG A 101 4.75 -16.46 15.89
CA ARG A 101 5.93 -15.69 15.49
C ARG A 101 5.58 -14.98 14.20
N GLN A 102 5.56 -13.64 14.25
CA GLN A 102 5.33 -12.84 13.06
C GLN A 102 6.19 -13.42 11.94
N LEU A 103 5.59 -13.65 10.79
CA LEU A 103 6.31 -14.11 9.61
C LEU A 103 7.59 -13.30 9.52
N ASP A 104 8.72 -13.93 9.28
CA ASP A 104 10.04 -13.27 9.39
C ASP A 104 10.13 -12.00 8.53
N PHE A 105 9.36 -11.91 7.44
CA PHE A 105 9.26 -10.68 6.65
C PHE A 105 8.54 -9.52 7.39
N ALA A 106 7.61 -9.80 8.31
CA ALA A 106 6.95 -8.77 9.12
C ALA A 106 7.87 -8.17 10.20
N ARG A 107 9.03 -8.78 10.45
CA ARG A 107 10.08 -8.21 11.32
C ARG A 107 10.86 -7.10 10.62
N ASN A 108 10.95 -7.17 9.30
CA ASN A 108 11.58 -6.15 8.49
C ASN A 108 10.50 -5.23 7.89
N PRO A 109 10.33 -4.00 8.40
CA PRO A 109 9.29 -3.10 7.92
C PRO A 109 9.46 -2.71 6.44
N VAL A 110 10.69 -2.62 5.94
CA VAL A 110 10.94 -2.32 4.52
C VAL A 110 10.45 -3.47 3.64
N LEU A 111 10.76 -4.70 4.01
CA LEU A 111 10.30 -5.88 3.27
C LEU A 111 8.77 -6.03 3.37
N LEU A 112 8.20 -5.73 4.53
CA LEU A 112 6.74 -5.70 4.71
C LEU A 112 6.09 -4.69 3.74
N GLY A 113 6.58 -3.44 3.76
CA GLY A 113 6.08 -2.37 2.91
C GLY A 113 6.18 -2.73 1.43
N PHE A 114 7.35 -3.18 1.00
CA PHE A 114 7.59 -3.60 -0.39
C PHE A 114 6.64 -4.74 -0.81
N SER A 115 6.59 -5.82 -0.04
CA SER A 115 5.82 -7.01 -0.41
C SER A 115 4.31 -6.75 -0.46
N LEU A 116 3.78 -6.06 0.56
CA LEU A 116 2.35 -5.76 0.63
C LEU A 116 1.93 -4.71 -0.40
N THR A 117 2.82 -3.90 -0.90
CA THR A 117 2.57 -2.97 -2.01
C THR A 117 2.67 -3.68 -3.36
N ALA A 118 3.78 -4.34 -3.62
CA ALA A 118 4.02 -5.00 -4.90
C ALA A 118 3.00 -6.11 -5.22
N LEU A 119 2.50 -6.78 -4.18
CA LEU A 119 1.49 -7.84 -4.29
C LEU A 119 0.05 -7.33 -4.09
N ASN A 120 -0.15 -6.02 -3.95
CA ASN A 120 -1.47 -5.43 -3.75
C ASN A 120 -2.07 -4.99 -5.09
N PRO A 121 -3.06 -5.69 -5.62
CA PRO A 121 -3.64 -5.34 -6.91
C PRO A 121 -4.52 -4.07 -6.82
N TYR A 122 -5.08 -3.73 -5.64
CA TYR A 122 -5.74 -2.43 -5.47
C TYR A 122 -4.75 -1.27 -5.70
N PHE A 123 -3.51 -1.41 -5.23
CA PHE A 123 -2.43 -0.47 -5.51
C PHE A 123 -2.16 -0.38 -7.03
N LEU A 124 -2.08 -1.53 -7.71
CA LEU A 124 -1.90 -1.55 -9.16
C LEU A 124 -3.10 -0.92 -9.89
N ALA A 125 -4.34 -1.29 -9.50
CA ALA A 125 -5.54 -0.73 -10.10
C ALA A 125 -5.65 0.79 -9.89
N TRP A 126 -5.28 1.29 -8.70
CA TRP A 126 -5.24 2.72 -8.42
C TRP A 126 -4.24 3.44 -9.32
N TRP A 127 -3.02 2.90 -9.47
CA TRP A 127 -2.02 3.48 -10.36
C TRP A 127 -2.39 3.39 -11.83
N MET A 128 -3.05 2.31 -12.26
CA MET A 128 -3.51 2.14 -13.64
C MET A 128 -4.70 3.03 -14.01
N THR A 129 -5.38 3.62 -13.04
CA THR A 129 -6.52 4.51 -13.25
C THR A 129 -6.20 5.94 -12.79
N VAL A 130 -6.27 6.17 -11.50
CA VAL A 130 -6.09 7.48 -10.87
C VAL A 130 -4.65 7.97 -11.01
N GLY A 131 -3.68 7.13 -10.72
CA GLY A 131 -2.25 7.44 -10.84
C GLY A 131 -1.84 7.73 -12.28
N LEU A 132 -2.38 6.98 -13.25
CA LEU A 132 -2.13 7.23 -14.68
C LEU A 132 -2.64 8.61 -15.10
N LYS A 133 -3.84 9.01 -14.62
CA LYS A 133 -4.34 10.36 -14.87
C LYS A 133 -3.42 11.43 -14.29
N LEU A 134 -2.99 11.29 -13.04
CA LEU A 134 -2.03 12.22 -12.43
C LEU A 134 -0.74 12.36 -13.23
N VAL A 135 -0.18 11.22 -13.65
CA VAL A 135 1.02 11.23 -14.51
C VAL A 135 0.76 11.92 -15.84
N ALA A 136 -0.41 11.69 -16.46
CA ALA A 136 -0.80 12.34 -17.71
C ALA A 136 -0.91 13.86 -17.54
N ASP A 137 -1.50 14.35 -16.44
CA ASP A 137 -1.62 15.78 -16.15
C ASP A 137 -0.24 16.44 -15.91
N VAL A 138 0.67 15.73 -15.22
CA VAL A 138 2.06 16.18 -15.05
C VAL A 138 2.77 16.27 -16.40
N LEU A 139 2.64 15.26 -17.26
CA LEU A 139 3.27 15.22 -18.57
C LEU A 139 2.67 16.25 -19.54
N ALA A 140 1.37 16.54 -19.42
CA ALA A 140 0.72 17.62 -20.17
C ALA A 140 1.26 19.00 -19.79
N TYR A 141 1.61 19.20 -18.51
CA TYR A 141 2.27 20.41 -18.05
C TYR A 141 3.75 20.47 -18.48
N SER A 142 4.49 19.39 -18.25
CA SER A 142 5.91 19.31 -18.60
C SER A 142 6.38 17.87 -18.70
N SER A 143 6.96 17.50 -19.83
CA SER A 143 7.53 16.16 -20.06
C SER A 143 8.96 15.99 -19.53
N THR A 144 9.43 16.91 -18.69
CA THR A 144 10.78 16.84 -18.12
C THR A 144 10.83 15.86 -16.95
N LEU A 145 11.95 15.16 -16.78
CA LEU A 145 12.21 14.31 -15.63
C LEU A 145 12.06 15.09 -14.30
N GLY A 146 12.45 16.37 -14.29
CA GLY A 146 12.31 17.25 -13.12
C GLY A 146 10.84 17.44 -12.69
N ALA A 147 9.91 17.56 -13.65
CA ALA A 147 8.48 17.65 -13.33
C ALA A 147 7.95 16.34 -12.75
N LEU A 148 8.33 15.20 -13.32
CA LEU A 148 7.98 13.88 -12.78
C LEU A 148 8.51 13.69 -11.37
N VAL A 149 9.78 14.01 -11.11
CA VAL A 149 10.37 13.91 -9.77
C VAL A 149 9.66 14.83 -8.78
N ALA A 150 9.38 16.08 -9.15
CA ALA A 150 8.67 17.02 -8.27
C ALA A 150 7.25 16.54 -7.94
N ALA A 151 6.54 15.97 -8.91
CA ALA A 151 5.21 15.40 -8.71
C ALA A 151 5.27 14.16 -7.80
N TYR A 152 6.25 13.29 -7.99
CA TYR A 152 6.43 12.14 -7.12
C TYR A 152 6.75 12.55 -5.68
N LEU A 153 7.60 13.55 -5.48
CA LEU A 153 7.88 14.06 -4.14
C LEU A 153 6.64 14.70 -3.48
N ALA A 154 5.80 15.38 -4.28
CA ALA A 154 4.52 15.91 -3.81
C ALA A 154 3.50 14.82 -3.45
N HIS A 155 3.67 13.60 -3.95
CA HIS A 155 2.84 12.43 -3.67
C HIS A 155 3.37 11.63 -2.47
N VAL A 156 4.59 11.14 -2.54
CA VAL A 156 5.12 10.08 -1.65
C VAL A 156 5.24 10.46 -0.17
N TRP A 157 5.40 11.74 0.14
CA TRP A 157 5.55 12.21 1.54
C TRP A 157 4.33 11.85 2.41
N MET A 158 3.14 11.75 1.80
CA MET A 158 1.91 11.42 2.52
C MET A 158 1.91 9.99 3.03
N ASP A 159 2.51 9.05 2.30
CA ASP A 159 2.66 7.66 2.74
C ASP A 159 3.60 7.57 3.95
N PHE A 160 4.70 8.34 3.93
CA PHE A 160 5.60 8.43 5.08
C PHE A 160 4.90 9.04 6.30
N LEU A 161 4.14 10.13 6.10
CA LEU A 161 3.38 10.77 7.17
C LEU A 161 2.35 9.80 7.75
N TRP A 162 1.52 9.21 6.88
CA TRP A 162 0.42 8.34 7.29
C TRP A 162 0.89 7.09 8.02
N LEU A 163 1.80 6.33 7.41
CA LEU A 163 2.28 5.09 8.01
C LEU A 163 3.07 5.34 9.30
N SER A 164 3.82 6.45 9.38
CA SER A 164 4.49 6.85 10.61
C SER A 164 3.51 7.23 11.72
N LEU A 165 2.46 7.99 11.38
CA LEU A 165 1.41 8.38 12.32
C LEU A 165 0.66 7.16 12.85
N VAL A 166 0.22 6.26 11.95
CA VAL A 166 -0.47 5.02 12.32
C VAL A 166 0.40 4.17 13.25
N ALA A 167 1.68 4.00 12.90
CA ALA A 167 2.61 3.23 13.70
C ALA A 167 2.89 3.87 15.08
N TRP A 168 2.97 5.18 15.14
CA TRP A 168 3.13 5.93 16.39
C TRP A 168 1.92 5.78 17.30
N LEU A 169 0.72 6.03 16.76
CA LEU A 169 -0.55 5.86 17.50
C LEU A 169 -0.72 4.43 18.04
N ALA A 170 -0.32 3.42 17.26
CA ALA A 170 -0.35 2.04 17.69
C ALA A 170 0.62 1.75 18.85
N LYS A 171 1.80 2.37 18.83
CA LYS A 171 2.78 2.21 19.91
C LYS A 171 2.36 2.92 21.18
N GLU A 172 1.89 4.17 21.11
CA GLU A 172 1.55 4.99 22.28
C GLU A 172 0.31 4.53 23.04
N GLY A 173 -0.42 3.57 22.51
CA GLY A 173 -1.34 2.79 23.32
C GLY A 173 -2.81 3.18 23.30
N SER A 174 -3.24 4.08 22.44
CA SER A 174 -4.68 4.24 22.15
C SER A 174 -5.29 2.93 21.63
N LEU A 175 -4.43 2.00 21.19
CA LEU A 175 -4.76 0.72 20.58
C LEU A 175 -4.28 -0.49 21.40
N ARG A 176 -3.85 -0.29 22.66
CA ARG A 176 -3.34 -1.38 23.54
C ARG A 176 -4.42 -2.26 24.12
N ALA A 177 -5.69 -1.86 24.06
CA ALA A 177 -6.76 -2.72 24.51
C ALA A 177 -6.81 -4.00 23.65
N PRO A 178 -6.75 -5.21 24.22
CA PRO A 178 -6.80 -6.45 23.45
C PRO A 178 -8.05 -6.58 22.57
N SER A 179 -9.13 -5.89 22.92
CA SER A 179 -10.36 -5.79 22.13
C SER A 179 -10.16 -4.97 20.85
N VAL A 180 -9.46 -3.82 20.94
CA VAL A 180 -9.19 -2.96 19.79
C VAL A 180 -8.26 -3.68 18.79
N ALA A 181 -7.21 -4.32 19.28
CA ALA A 181 -6.31 -5.11 18.44
C ALA A 181 -7.06 -6.22 17.69
N ARG A 182 -7.98 -6.94 18.36
CA ARG A 182 -8.81 -7.98 17.74
C ARG A 182 -9.79 -7.44 16.71
N ILE A 183 -10.46 -6.31 17.01
CA ILE A 183 -11.38 -5.65 16.05
C ILE A 183 -10.62 -5.22 14.79
N LEU A 184 -9.47 -4.59 14.95
CA LEU A 184 -8.63 -4.18 13.83
C LEU A 184 -8.14 -5.38 13.01
N GLN A 185 -7.75 -6.45 13.68
CA GLN A 185 -7.31 -7.69 13.03
C GLN A 185 -8.45 -8.38 12.26
N ALA A 186 -9.67 -8.36 12.81
CA ALA A 186 -10.86 -8.86 12.15
C ALA A 186 -11.24 -8.00 10.93
N ALA A 187 -11.22 -6.66 11.08
CA ALA A 187 -11.48 -5.73 9.98
C ALA A 187 -10.46 -5.89 8.83
N LEU A 188 -9.18 -6.04 9.19
CA LEU A 188 -8.13 -6.35 8.22
C LEU A 188 -8.43 -7.66 7.48
N ALA A 189 -8.72 -8.73 8.22
CA ALA A 189 -8.98 -10.03 7.61
C ALA A 189 -10.17 -9.98 6.64
N ILE A 190 -11.24 -9.27 7.00
CA ILE A 190 -12.41 -9.06 6.12
C ILE A 190 -12.01 -8.30 4.86
N ALA A 191 -11.26 -7.19 5.00
CA ALA A 191 -10.80 -6.41 3.85
C ALA A 191 -9.90 -7.24 2.92
N LEU A 192 -8.98 -8.03 3.48
CA LEU A 192 -8.09 -8.91 2.71
C LEU A 192 -8.86 -9.99 1.97
N VAL A 193 -9.88 -10.61 2.60
CA VAL A 193 -10.75 -11.59 1.92
C VAL A 193 -11.52 -10.92 0.80
N TYR A 194 -12.12 -9.76 1.06
CA TYR A 194 -12.89 -9.01 0.06
C TYR A 194 -12.04 -8.70 -1.17
N TYR A 195 -10.90 -8.05 -1.01
CA TYR A 195 -10.01 -7.73 -2.12
C TYR A 195 -9.42 -8.98 -2.76
N GLY A 196 -9.00 -9.97 -2.00
CA GLY A 196 -8.46 -11.21 -2.53
C GLY A 196 -9.44 -11.93 -3.45
N VAL A 197 -10.73 -11.98 -3.11
CA VAL A 197 -11.78 -12.56 -3.95
C VAL A 197 -12.02 -11.73 -5.22
N ILE A 198 -12.10 -10.40 -5.10
CA ILE A 198 -12.27 -9.52 -6.28
C ILE A 198 -11.14 -9.77 -7.28
N PHE A 199 -9.91 -9.79 -6.82
CA PHE A 199 -8.75 -9.93 -7.68
C PHE A 199 -8.60 -11.30 -8.33
N LEU A 200 -8.93 -12.38 -7.60
CA LEU A 200 -9.01 -13.69 -8.22
C LEU A 200 -10.08 -13.71 -9.31
N ARG A 201 -11.23 -13.10 -9.06
CA ARG A 201 -12.29 -13.00 -10.06
C ARG A 201 -11.82 -12.24 -11.30
N GLU A 202 -11.26 -11.05 -11.13
CA GLU A 202 -10.77 -10.20 -12.24
C GLU A 202 -9.63 -10.85 -13.03
N GLY A 203 -8.76 -11.60 -12.36
CA GLY A 203 -7.66 -12.30 -13.03
C GLY A 203 -8.09 -13.58 -13.76
N LEU A 204 -9.23 -14.19 -13.38
CA LEU A 204 -9.74 -15.44 -13.97
C LEU A 204 -10.81 -15.21 -15.06
N THR A 205 -11.40 -14.02 -15.14
CA THR A 205 -12.33 -13.59 -16.19
C THR A 205 -11.67 -12.71 -17.23
#